data_9629e87f72fcb8a729c4d594ad555d77
#
_entry.id   9629e87f72fcb8a729c4d594ad555d77
#
_cell.length_a   1.000
_cell.length_b   1.000
_cell.length_c   1.000
_cell.angle_alpha   90.00
_cell.angle_beta   90.00
_cell.angle_gamma   90.00
#
_symmetry.space_group_name_H-M   'P 1'
#
loop_
_entity.id
_entity.type
_entity.pdbx_description
1 polymer ?
#
loop_
_entity_poly.entity_id
_entity_poly.type
_entity_poly.pdbx_seq_one_letter_code
_entity_poly.pdbx_strand_id
1 'polypeptide(L)'
;MREVKRLFEDYKENITAIRRYEQNHLKEEMIKVKVSKFEEERVQGGAIVKEDTKMARRIDTASSNSNAIKRIKQDLKPFLEAWAKVTKEQRALLRSRYVRHKGVSEVAEEFGLTLSVTKDRLNKAEKRFYKLYMSYLEVE
;
A
#
# COMPACT_ATOMS: atom_id res chain seq x y z
N MET A 1 -20.43 7.98 -0.20
CA MET A 1 -19.84 8.52 1.06
C MET A 1 -18.48 9.14 0.79
N ARG A 2 -18.31 10.39 1.20
CA ARG A 2 -17.01 11.09 1.02
C ARG A 2 -15.90 10.45 1.85
N GLU A 3 -16.20 9.99 3.05
CA GLU A 3 -15.26 9.35 3.96
C GLU A 3 -14.69 8.05 3.38
N VAL A 4 -15.55 7.22 2.81
CA VAL A 4 -15.13 5.94 2.18
C VAL A 4 -14.26 6.22 0.96
N LYS A 5 -14.61 7.20 0.14
CA LYS A 5 -13.81 7.61 -1.01
C LYS A 5 -12.40 8.04 -0.58
N ARG A 6 -12.32 8.84 0.49
CA ARG A 6 -11.04 9.29 1.06
C ARG A 6 -10.20 8.12 1.57
N LEU A 7 -10.83 7.14 2.24
CA LEU A 7 -10.14 5.95 2.73
C LEU A 7 -9.51 5.14 1.58
N PHE A 8 -10.22 4.99 0.47
CA PHE A 8 -9.68 4.31 -0.71
C PHE A 8 -8.57 5.10 -1.40
N GLU A 9 -8.67 6.41 -1.44
CA GLU A 9 -7.60 7.28 -1.96
C GLU A 9 -6.33 7.17 -1.11
N ASP A 10 -6.46 7.25 0.21
CA ASP A 10 -5.36 7.07 1.15
C ASP A 10 -4.74 5.67 1.04
N TYR A 11 -5.57 4.64 0.88
CA TYR A 11 -5.09 3.27 0.64
C TYR A 11 -4.22 3.19 -0.60
N LYS A 12 -4.66 3.78 -1.72
CA LYS A 12 -3.89 3.80 -2.97
C LYS A 12 -2.55 4.52 -2.81
N GLU A 13 -2.55 5.66 -2.16
CA GLU A 13 -1.32 6.42 -1.89
C GLU A 13 -0.35 5.61 -1.03
N ASN A 14 -0.84 4.95 0.01
CA ASN A 14 -0.03 4.13 0.90
C ASN A 14 0.55 2.90 0.19
N ILE A 15 -0.23 2.22 -0.64
CA ILE A 15 0.25 1.08 -1.45
C ILE A 15 1.31 1.54 -2.45
N THR A 16 1.11 2.68 -3.09
CA THR A 16 2.10 3.25 -4.02
C THR A 16 3.40 3.60 -3.29
N ALA A 17 3.31 4.18 -2.10
CA ALA A 17 4.46 4.51 -1.27
C ALA A 17 5.25 3.24 -0.86
N ILE A 18 4.56 2.18 -0.44
CA ILE A 18 5.18 0.90 -0.09
C ILE A 18 5.95 0.34 -1.29
N ARG A 19 5.33 0.31 -2.46
CA ARG A 19 5.98 -0.19 -3.68
C ARG A 19 7.22 0.61 -4.03
N ARG A 20 7.17 1.93 -3.88
CA ARG A 20 8.31 2.82 -4.13
C ARG A 20 9.45 2.53 -3.18
N TYR A 21 9.18 2.38 -1.89
CA TYR A 21 10.19 2.05 -0.88
C TYR A 21 10.79 0.67 -1.10
N GLU A 22 9.98 -0.33 -1.45
CA GLU A 22 10.45 -1.69 -1.76
C GLU A 22 11.35 -1.70 -2.99
N GLN A 23 11.02 -0.97 -4.05
CA GLN A 23 11.87 -0.83 -5.23
C GLN A 23 13.21 -0.17 -4.91
N ASN A 24 13.20 0.88 -4.10
CA ASN A 24 14.44 1.54 -3.66
C ASN A 24 15.30 0.61 -2.83
N HIS A 25 14.72 -0.16 -1.93
CA HIS A 25 15.42 -1.15 -1.13
C HIS A 25 16.09 -2.22 -1.99
N LEU A 26 15.41 -2.76 -2.99
CA LEU A 26 15.96 -3.72 -3.95
C LEU A 26 17.13 -3.12 -4.75
N LYS A 27 17.01 -1.88 -5.20
CA LYS A 27 18.10 -1.19 -5.90
C LYS A 27 19.33 -1.04 -5.02
N GLU A 28 19.16 -0.69 -3.75
CA GLU A 28 20.25 -0.57 -2.79
C GLU A 28 20.93 -1.91 -2.50
N GLU A 29 20.17 -2.99 -2.37
CA GLU A 29 20.72 -4.34 -2.23
C GLU A 29 21.53 -4.77 -3.46
N MET A 30 21.05 -4.49 -4.66
CA MET A 30 21.78 -4.76 -5.90
C MET A 30 23.10 -3.98 -5.97
N ILE A 31 23.12 -2.74 -5.52
CA ILE A 31 24.34 -1.93 -5.44
C ILE A 31 25.31 -2.52 -4.43
N LYS A 32 24.85 -2.98 -3.26
CA LYS A 32 25.68 -3.66 -2.26
C LYS A 32 26.37 -4.90 -2.83
N VAL A 33 25.66 -5.74 -3.56
CA VAL A 33 26.21 -6.92 -4.20
C VAL A 33 27.30 -6.56 -5.21
N LYS A 34 27.08 -5.53 -6.02
CA LYS A 34 28.09 -5.04 -7.00
C LYS A 34 29.34 -4.49 -6.30
N VAL A 35 29.17 -3.75 -5.22
CA VAL A 35 30.28 -3.19 -4.44
C VAL A 35 31.09 -4.31 -3.78
N SER A 36 30.45 -5.34 -3.22
CA SER A 36 31.13 -6.51 -2.64
C SER A 36 31.97 -7.25 -3.66
N LYS A 37 31.46 -7.48 -4.87
CA LYS A 37 32.23 -8.08 -5.96
C LYS A 37 33.41 -7.22 -6.37
N PHE A 38 33.25 -5.91 -6.38
CA PHE A 38 34.30 -4.97 -6.71
C PHE A 38 35.42 -4.97 -5.67
N GLU A 39 35.08 -5.09 -4.38
CA GLU A 39 36.04 -5.20 -3.30
C GLU A 39 36.84 -6.48 -3.33
N GLU A 40 36.24 -7.61 -3.69
CA GLU A 40 36.92 -8.90 -3.87
C GLU A 40 37.94 -8.86 -5.01
N GLU A 41 37.68 -8.11 -6.08
CA GLU A 41 38.58 -7.94 -7.21
C GLU A 41 39.71 -6.94 -6.95
N ARG A 42 39.54 -6.00 -6.01
CA ARG A 42 40.50 -4.96 -5.67
C ARG A 42 41.14 -5.18 -4.29
N VAL A 43 41.98 -6.17 -4.16
CA VAL A 43 42.66 -6.47 -2.89
C VAL A 43 43.74 -5.44 -2.50
N GLN A 44 43.98 -4.37 -3.27
CA GLN A 44 45.09 -3.45 -3.08
C GLN A 44 44.74 -1.97 -3.34
N GLY A 45 43.74 -1.38 -2.73
CA GLY A 45 43.46 0.01 -2.97
C GLY A 45 43.30 0.84 -1.72
N GLY A 46 44.03 1.93 -1.58
CA GLY A 46 43.93 2.90 -0.49
C GLY A 46 42.66 3.78 -0.55
N ALA A 47 41.61 3.42 -1.30
CA ALA A 47 40.36 4.17 -1.43
C ALA A 47 39.19 3.58 -0.62
N ILE A 48 39.47 2.62 0.25
CA ILE A 48 38.48 1.85 1.03
C ILE A 48 37.66 2.76 1.96
N VAL A 49 38.24 3.82 2.52
CA VAL A 49 37.58 4.69 3.52
C VAL A 49 36.42 5.49 2.95
N LYS A 50 36.49 5.97 1.71
CA LYS A 50 35.39 6.72 1.07
C LYS A 50 34.22 5.82 0.66
N GLU A 51 34.51 4.58 0.28
CA GLU A 51 33.51 3.58 -0.09
C GLU A 51 32.74 3.08 1.13
N ASP A 52 33.42 2.86 2.26
CA ASP A 52 32.79 2.48 3.53
C ASP A 52 31.80 3.54 4.03
N THR A 53 32.12 4.83 3.89
CA THR A 53 31.24 5.93 4.27
C THR A 53 29.98 5.95 3.40
N LYS A 54 30.11 5.71 2.10
CA LYS A 54 28.96 5.63 1.18
C LYS A 54 28.09 4.41 1.48
N MET A 55 28.68 3.25 1.79
CA MET A 55 27.97 2.05 2.19
C MET A 55 27.19 2.25 3.49
N ALA A 56 27.78 2.88 4.49
CA ALA A 56 27.12 3.20 5.75
C ALA A 56 25.89 4.07 5.53
N ARG A 57 25.98 5.11 4.70
CA ARG A 57 24.84 5.97 4.34
C ARG A 57 23.73 5.21 3.63
N ARG A 58 24.06 4.28 2.74
CA ARG A 58 23.07 3.45 2.03
C ARG A 58 22.38 2.47 2.96
N ILE A 59 23.08 1.88 3.91
CA ILE A 59 22.51 1.02 4.93
C ILE A 59 21.53 1.79 5.80
N ASP A 60 21.88 3.01 6.22
CA ASP A 60 21.00 3.87 7.01
C ASP A 60 19.74 4.24 6.23
N THR A 61 19.84 4.53 4.94
CA THR A 61 18.70 4.84 4.06
C THR A 61 17.80 3.61 3.91
N ALA A 62 18.35 2.43 3.68
CA ALA A 62 17.60 1.18 3.58
C ALA A 62 16.87 0.86 4.88
N SER A 63 17.50 1.05 6.02
CA SER A 63 16.90 0.87 7.34
C SER A 63 15.78 1.86 7.59
N SER A 64 15.96 3.12 7.20
CA SER A 64 14.94 4.18 7.28
C SER A 64 13.72 3.84 6.41
N ASN A 65 13.94 3.36 5.17
CA ASN A 65 12.86 2.94 4.27
C ASN A 65 12.09 1.74 4.82
N SER A 66 12.78 0.78 5.45
CA SER A 66 12.16 -0.37 6.11
C SER A 66 11.25 0.06 7.27
N ASN A 67 11.66 1.04 8.06
CA ASN A 67 10.85 1.61 9.14
C ASN A 67 9.64 2.36 8.59
N ALA A 68 9.80 3.11 7.50
CA ALA A 68 8.70 3.80 6.82
C ALA A 68 7.65 2.80 6.30
N ILE A 69 8.08 1.71 5.69
CA ILE A 69 7.21 0.62 5.22
C ILE A 69 6.41 0.03 6.38
N LYS A 70 7.04 -0.25 7.50
CA LYS A 70 6.38 -0.77 8.70
C LYS A 70 5.30 0.16 9.23
N ARG A 71 5.57 1.47 9.28
CA ARG A 71 4.58 2.48 9.68
C ARG A 71 3.38 2.49 8.76
N ILE A 72 3.61 2.51 7.45
CA ILE A 72 2.53 2.52 6.45
C ILE A 72 1.69 1.25 6.57
N LYS A 73 2.30 0.09 6.76
CA LYS A 73 1.58 -1.18 6.96
C LYS A 73 0.74 -1.15 8.23
N GLN A 74 1.22 -0.57 9.30
CA GLN A 74 0.45 -0.39 10.53
C GLN A 74 -0.75 0.53 10.31
N ASP A 75 -0.58 1.64 9.59
CA ASP A 75 -1.67 2.57 9.26
C ASP A 75 -2.72 1.93 8.35
N LEU A 76 -2.32 0.98 7.49
CA LEU A 76 -3.23 0.23 6.62
C LEU A 76 -3.99 -0.89 7.33
N LYS A 77 -3.53 -1.32 8.48
CA LYS A 77 -4.10 -2.48 9.19
C LYS A 77 -5.60 -2.37 9.43
N PRO A 78 -6.15 -1.26 9.96
CA PRO A 78 -7.59 -1.12 10.15
C PRO A 78 -8.38 -1.24 8.85
N PHE A 79 -7.87 -0.66 7.76
CA PHE A 79 -8.48 -0.75 6.44
C PHE A 79 -8.54 -2.20 5.95
N LEU A 80 -7.43 -2.92 6.03
CA LEU A 80 -7.34 -4.31 5.57
C LEU A 80 -8.21 -5.25 6.41
N GLU A 81 -8.30 -5.04 7.71
CA GLU A 81 -9.16 -5.83 8.59
C GLU A 81 -10.64 -5.59 8.29
N ALA A 82 -11.04 -4.33 8.09
CA ALA A 82 -12.40 -3.99 7.68
C ALA A 82 -12.74 -4.61 6.30
N TRP A 83 -11.81 -4.53 5.37
CA TRP A 83 -11.96 -5.12 4.03
C TRP A 83 -12.18 -6.63 4.08
N ALA A 84 -11.45 -7.33 4.95
CA ALA A 84 -11.59 -8.77 5.13
C ALA A 84 -12.93 -9.17 5.75
N LYS A 85 -13.56 -8.29 6.53
CA LYS A 85 -14.83 -8.55 7.23
C LYS A 85 -16.07 -8.26 6.41
N VAL A 86 -15.99 -7.41 5.39
CA VAL A 86 -17.15 -7.19 4.50
C VAL A 86 -17.40 -8.44 3.63
N THR A 87 -18.62 -8.62 3.16
CA THR A 87 -18.96 -9.78 2.34
C THR A 87 -18.24 -9.72 0.99
N LYS A 88 -18.12 -10.88 0.35
CA LYS A 88 -17.49 -10.99 -0.97
C LYS A 88 -18.19 -10.09 -2.01
N GLU A 89 -19.52 -10.05 -1.99
CA GLU A 89 -20.32 -9.18 -2.86
C GLU A 89 -20.04 -7.70 -2.58
N GLN A 90 -20.00 -7.31 -1.30
CA GLN A 90 -19.70 -5.95 -0.90
C GLN A 90 -18.29 -5.52 -1.34
N ARG A 91 -17.29 -6.40 -1.20
CA ARG A 91 -15.93 -6.14 -1.70
C ARG A 91 -15.90 -5.92 -3.19
N ALA A 92 -16.62 -6.76 -3.95
CA ALA A 92 -16.70 -6.63 -5.41
C ALA A 92 -17.31 -5.29 -5.83
N LEU A 93 -18.40 -4.87 -5.19
CA LEU A 93 -19.06 -3.60 -5.44
C LEU A 93 -18.15 -2.40 -5.12
N LEU A 94 -17.53 -2.41 -3.95
CA LEU A 94 -16.62 -1.34 -3.53
C LEU A 94 -15.38 -1.26 -4.42
N ARG A 95 -14.84 -2.39 -4.83
CA ARG A 95 -13.70 -2.45 -5.75
C ARG A 95 -14.04 -1.83 -7.09
N SER A 96 -15.18 -2.19 -7.65
CA SER A 96 -15.64 -1.64 -8.93
C SER A 96 -15.83 -0.13 -8.87
N ARG A 97 -16.45 0.36 -7.80
CA ARG A 97 -16.76 1.78 -7.62
C ARG A 97 -15.53 2.65 -7.30
N TYR A 98 -14.68 2.20 -6.40
CA TYR A 98 -13.58 3.01 -5.87
C TYR A 98 -12.19 2.66 -6.41
N VAL A 99 -11.92 1.39 -6.68
CA VAL A 99 -10.62 0.97 -7.22
C VAL A 99 -10.59 1.15 -8.73
N ARG A 100 -11.65 0.73 -9.42
CA ARG A 100 -11.76 0.86 -10.88
C ARG A 100 -12.38 2.17 -11.34
N HIS A 101 -12.83 3.01 -10.41
CA HIS A 101 -13.45 4.32 -10.67
C HIS A 101 -14.65 4.30 -11.61
N LYS A 102 -15.45 3.25 -11.54
CA LYS A 102 -16.67 3.14 -12.34
C LYS A 102 -17.80 3.97 -11.75
N GLY A 103 -18.60 4.58 -12.61
CA GLY A 103 -19.84 5.24 -12.19
C GLY A 103 -20.88 4.22 -11.72
N VAL A 104 -21.89 4.67 -10.98
CA VAL A 104 -22.94 3.79 -10.43
C VAL A 104 -23.65 3.02 -11.55
N SER A 105 -23.93 3.66 -12.69
CA SER A 105 -24.55 3.03 -13.85
C SER A 105 -23.67 1.93 -14.46
N GLU A 106 -22.37 2.14 -14.53
CA GLU A 106 -21.41 1.13 -15.02
C GLU A 106 -21.33 -0.07 -14.09
N VAL A 107 -21.35 0.18 -12.76
CA VAL A 107 -21.40 -0.89 -11.76
C VAL A 107 -22.68 -1.69 -11.89
N ALA A 108 -23.82 -1.03 -12.10
CA ALA A 108 -25.10 -1.69 -12.31
C ALA A 108 -25.04 -2.63 -13.52
N GLU A 109 -24.49 -2.18 -14.63
CA GLU A 109 -24.31 -3.01 -15.83
C GLU A 109 -23.39 -4.21 -15.56
N GLU A 110 -22.28 -4.00 -14.90
CA GLU A 110 -21.31 -5.05 -14.57
C GLU A 110 -21.94 -6.19 -13.75
N PHE A 111 -22.79 -5.84 -12.77
CA PHE A 111 -23.40 -6.82 -11.88
C PHE A 111 -24.80 -7.26 -12.33
N GLY A 112 -25.29 -6.73 -13.45
CA GLY A 112 -26.62 -7.08 -13.96
C GLY A 112 -27.75 -6.63 -13.04
N LEU A 113 -27.59 -5.50 -12.36
CA LEU A 113 -28.53 -4.94 -11.40
C LEU A 113 -29.17 -3.65 -11.93
N THR A 114 -30.34 -3.29 -11.39
CA THR A 114 -30.93 -1.98 -11.65
C THR A 114 -30.14 -0.88 -10.95
N LEU A 115 -30.24 0.35 -11.43
CA LEU A 115 -29.57 1.50 -10.83
C LEU A 115 -29.97 1.70 -9.37
N SER A 116 -31.24 1.58 -9.06
CA SER A 116 -31.78 1.71 -7.70
C SER A 116 -31.22 0.66 -6.73
N VAL A 117 -31.21 -0.61 -7.15
CA VAL A 117 -30.66 -1.71 -6.34
C VAL A 117 -29.16 -1.54 -6.14
N THR A 118 -28.44 -1.11 -7.18
CA THR A 118 -27.00 -0.89 -7.10
C THR A 118 -26.68 0.22 -6.11
N LYS A 119 -27.39 1.34 -6.15
CA LYS A 119 -27.21 2.44 -5.17
C LYS A 119 -27.45 1.98 -3.74
N ASP A 120 -28.51 1.20 -3.52
CA ASP A 120 -28.84 0.68 -2.20
C ASP A 120 -27.74 -0.26 -1.67
N ARG A 121 -27.31 -1.20 -2.50
CA ARG A 121 -26.26 -2.17 -2.14
C ARG A 121 -24.89 -1.50 -1.89
N LEU A 122 -24.53 -0.53 -2.73
CA LEU A 122 -23.31 0.26 -2.53
C LEU A 122 -23.38 1.05 -1.22
N ASN A 123 -24.52 1.67 -0.94
CA ASN A 123 -24.72 2.43 0.29
C ASN A 123 -24.56 1.55 1.53
N LYS A 124 -25.14 0.35 1.51
CA LYS A 124 -25.00 -0.62 2.61
C LYS A 124 -23.55 -1.11 2.75
N ALA A 125 -22.88 -1.38 1.64
CA ALA A 125 -21.48 -1.80 1.62
C ALA A 125 -20.57 -0.71 2.19
N GLU A 126 -20.75 0.54 1.79
CA GLU A 126 -20.00 1.69 2.28
C GLU A 126 -20.19 1.91 3.77
N LYS A 127 -21.42 1.88 4.25
CA LYS A 127 -21.73 2.05 5.68
C LYS A 127 -21.13 0.94 6.53
N ARG A 128 -21.22 -0.31 6.07
CA ARG A 128 -20.65 -1.45 6.79
C ARG A 128 -19.12 -1.36 6.85
N PHE A 129 -18.48 -1.05 5.72
CA PHE A 129 -17.04 -0.89 5.65
C PHE A 129 -16.54 0.23 6.58
N TYR A 130 -17.19 1.39 6.53
CA TYR A 130 -16.85 2.53 7.37
C TYR A 130 -17.02 2.21 8.86
N LYS A 131 -18.11 1.56 9.23
CA LYS A 131 -18.37 1.14 10.60
C LYS A 131 -17.31 0.19 11.14
N LEU A 132 -16.93 -0.81 10.33
CA LEU A 132 -15.86 -1.75 10.66
C LEU A 132 -14.51 -1.04 10.79
N TYR A 133 -14.20 -0.17 9.86
CA TYR A 133 -12.97 0.62 9.88
C TYR A 133 -12.84 1.44 11.16
N MET A 134 -13.88 2.18 11.51
CA MET A 134 -13.91 2.97 12.74
C MET A 134 -13.78 2.12 14.00
N SER A 135 -14.40 0.94 14.00
CA SER A 135 -14.29 -0.03 15.09
C SER A 135 -12.84 -0.48 15.31
N TYR A 136 -12.11 -0.77 14.23
CA TYR A 136 -10.71 -1.17 14.32
C TYR A 136 -9.77 -0.01 14.70
N LEU A 137 -10.09 1.21 14.32
CA LEU A 137 -9.35 2.40 14.78
C LEU A 137 -9.44 2.62 16.29
N GLU A 138 -10.61 2.40 16.86
CA GLU A 138 -10.85 2.61 18.29
C GLU A 138 -10.12 1.59 19.18
N VAL A 139 -9.81 0.42 18.65
CA VAL A 139 -9.11 -0.63 19.39
C VAL A 139 -7.60 -0.37 19.51
N GLU A 140 -7.07 0.49 18.67
CA GLU A 140 -5.68 0.92 18.73
C GLU A 140 -5.52 2.16 19.63
#